data_83f48c24736f77a004c18986435954b6
#
_entry.id   83f48c24736f77a004c18986435954b6
#
_cell.length_a   1.000
_cell.length_b   1.000
_cell.length_c   1.000
_cell.angle_alpha   90.00
_cell.angle_beta   90.00
_cell.angle_gamma   90.00
#
_symmetry.space_group_name_H-M   'P 1'
#
loop_
_entity.id
_entity.type
_entity.pdbx_description
1 polymer ?
#
loop_
_entity_poly.entity_id
_entity_poly.type
_entity_poly.pdbx_seq_one_letter_code
_entity_poly.pdbx_strand_id
1 'polypeptide(L)'
;MSEEFFSAIHDNDRGRVEQMLAADPTLAKSHNPNGVSALMQARYEGRHEIVELLRGKAGELDVFEAATLGEVPRMRALLAGNADLARTYSADGFTALHLATFFGQLETAAELLGHGADVNAIATNNMRVAVINSAAASGRADVVKLVLQAGADPNARQMMGYTALHAAAARDNVEMVKDLLDAGADPSLTNDEGKTAADKAGPAVAEMLRHR
;
A
#
# COMPACT_ATOMS: atom_id res chain seq x y z
N MET A 1 -5.47 2.80 28.51
CA MET A 1 -4.13 2.33 28.11
C MET A 1 -4.01 2.15 26.60
N SER A 2 -4.86 1.37 25.93
CA SER A 2 -4.75 1.20 24.46
C SER A 2 -4.96 2.51 23.69
N GLU A 3 -5.96 3.31 23.98
CA GLU A 3 -6.18 4.60 23.31
C GLU A 3 -5.02 5.58 23.52
N GLU A 4 -4.47 5.67 24.72
CA GLU A 4 -3.31 6.51 25.01
C GLU A 4 -2.06 6.05 24.26
N PHE A 5 -1.92 4.73 24.07
CA PHE A 5 -0.81 4.16 23.31
C PHE A 5 -0.90 4.56 21.82
N PHE A 6 -2.07 4.45 21.23
CA PHE A 6 -2.30 4.90 19.85
C PHE A 6 -2.20 6.42 19.71
N SER A 7 -2.61 7.19 20.73
CA SER A 7 -2.37 8.65 20.76
C SER A 7 -0.88 8.96 20.75
N ALA A 8 -0.08 8.27 21.57
CA ALA A 8 1.38 8.48 21.60
C ALA A 8 2.04 8.13 20.25
N ILE A 9 1.56 7.11 19.53
CA ILE A 9 2.00 6.80 18.17
C ILE A 9 1.64 7.94 17.21
N HIS A 10 0.40 8.41 17.27
CA HIS A 10 -0.10 9.50 16.43
C HIS A 10 0.71 10.79 16.65
N ASP A 11 0.97 11.14 17.91
CA ASP A 11 1.72 12.33 18.30
C ASP A 11 3.24 12.22 18.02
N ASN A 12 3.68 11.05 17.51
CA ASN A 12 5.09 10.70 17.29
C ASN A 12 5.94 10.79 18.58
N ASP A 13 5.32 10.54 19.73
CA ASP A 13 6.01 10.54 21.02
C ASP A 13 6.67 9.18 21.30
N ARG A 14 7.83 8.98 20.67
CA ARG A 14 8.63 7.77 20.81
C ARG A 14 8.95 7.45 22.27
N GLY A 15 9.27 8.48 23.10
CA GLY A 15 9.63 8.28 24.49
C GLY A 15 8.48 7.72 25.30
N ARG A 16 7.27 8.23 25.09
CA ARG A 16 6.05 7.73 25.72
C ARG A 16 5.70 6.32 25.26
N VAL A 17 5.81 6.04 23.97
CA VAL A 17 5.60 4.69 23.41
C VAL A 17 6.57 3.69 24.07
N GLU A 18 7.85 4.04 24.20
CA GLU A 18 8.88 3.19 24.82
C GLU A 18 8.59 2.92 26.30
N GLN A 19 8.20 3.95 27.06
CA GLN A 19 7.79 3.81 28.47
C GLN A 19 6.58 2.90 28.62
N MET A 20 5.56 3.06 27.78
CA MET A 20 4.36 2.23 27.81
C MET A 20 4.67 0.78 27.47
N LEU A 21 5.52 0.52 26.49
CA LEU A 21 5.98 -0.82 26.12
C LEU A 21 6.88 -1.47 27.19
N ALA A 22 7.60 -0.68 27.97
CA ALA A 22 8.36 -1.18 29.12
C ALA A 22 7.46 -1.61 30.27
N ALA A 23 6.34 -0.90 30.48
CA ALA A 23 5.33 -1.22 31.50
C ALA A 23 4.42 -2.40 31.06
N ASP A 24 4.05 -2.44 29.80
CA ASP A 24 3.20 -3.48 29.21
C ASP A 24 3.66 -3.84 27.79
N PRO A 25 4.53 -4.86 27.63
CA PRO A 25 5.01 -5.30 26.32
C PRO A 25 3.91 -5.80 25.36
N THR A 26 2.72 -6.17 25.90
CA THR A 26 1.63 -6.68 25.06
C THR A 26 1.02 -5.61 24.16
N LEU A 27 1.23 -4.33 24.50
CA LEU A 27 0.81 -3.19 23.68
C LEU A 27 1.40 -3.23 22.26
N ALA A 28 2.58 -3.84 22.07
CA ALA A 28 3.17 -4.00 20.75
C ALA A 28 2.29 -4.80 19.76
N LYS A 29 1.40 -5.65 20.29
CA LYS A 29 0.42 -6.43 19.51
C LYS A 29 -0.99 -5.89 19.56
N SER A 30 -1.19 -4.72 20.18
CA SER A 30 -2.51 -4.12 20.28
C SER A 30 -3.01 -3.61 18.92
N HIS A 31 -4.34 -3.52 18.81
CA HIS A 31 -5.03 -2.98 17.66
C HIS A 31 -5.88 -1.79 18.06
N ASN A 32 -5.99 -0.82 17.18
CA ASN A 32 -6.90 0.31 17.36
C ASN A 32 -8.37 -0.13 17.18
N PRO A 33 -9.38 0.74 17.42
CA PRO A 33 -10.78 0.40 17.25
C PRO A 33 -11.17 -0.07 15.84
N ASN A 34 -10.37 0.26 14.82
CA ASN A 34 -10.56 -0.17 13.43
C ASN A 34 -9.85 -1.51 13.13
N GLY A 35 -9.24 -2.16 14.12
CA GLY A 35 -8.53 -3.41 13.96
C GLY A 35 -7.14 -3.29 13.31
N VAL A 36 -6.60 -2.08 13.16
CA VAL A 36 -5.24 -1.84 12.64
C VAL A 36 -4.22 -2.01 13.76
N SER A 37 -3.18 -2.83 13.54
CA SER A 37 -2.14 -3.04 14.55
C SER A 37 -1.33 -1.76 14.83
N ALA A 38 -0.75 -1.67 16.01
CA ALA A 38 0.09 -0.54 16.40
C ALA A 38 1.25 -0.30 15.43
N LEU A 39 1.85 -1.38 14.93
CA LEU A 39 2.92 -1.33 13.92
C LEU A 39 2.42 -0.75 12.59
N MET A 40 1.28 -1.24 12.09
CA MET A 40 0.68 -0.72 10.86
C MET A 40 0.26 0.74 11.00
N GLN A 41 -0.34 1.12 12.13
CA GLN A 41 -0.68 2.53 12.43
C GLN A 41 0.56 3.42 12.35
N ALA A 42 1.64 3.05 13.03
CA ALA A 42 2.90 3.78 13.00
C ALA A 42 3.46 3.91 11.57
N ARG A 43 3.32 2.85 10.77
CA ARG A 43 3.79 2.82 9.39
C ARG A 43 2.95 3.71 8.47
N TYR A 44 1.61 3.68 8.59
CA TYR A 44 0.70 4.55 7.84
C TYR A 44 0.97 6.04 8.11
N GLU A 45 1.33 6.37 9.34
CA GLU A 45 1.62 7.74 9.74
C GLU A 45 3.08 8.17 9.54
N GLY A 46 3.92 7.29 8.99
CA GLY A 46 5.33 7.59 8.71
C GLY A 46 6.21 7.72 9.97
N ARG A 47 5.83 7.07 11.07
CA ARG A 47 6.54 7.12 12.37
C ARG A 47 7.69 6.12 12.39
N HIS A 48 8.71 6.33 11.58
CA HIS A 48 9.77 5.36 11.32
C HIS A 48 10.47 4.82 12.58
N GLU A 49 10.81 5.69 13.54
CA GLU A 49 11.48 5.27 14.79
C GLU A 49 10.57 4.42 15.68
N ILE A 50 9.25 4.72 15.68
CA ILE A 50 8.26 3.93 16.41
C ILE A 50 8.03 2.59 15.72
N VAL A 51 8.04 2.53 14.38
CA VAL A 51 7.97 1.28 13.63
C VAL A 51 9.12 0.34 14.02
N GLU A 52 10.37 0.83 14.07
CA GLU A 52 11.53 0.01 14.46
C GLU A 52 11.42 -0.46 15.92
N LEU A 53 10.94 0.39 16.81
CA LEU A 53 10.70 0.04 18.21
C LEU A 53 9.65 -1.08 18.33
N LEU A 54 8.52 -0.93 17.64
CA LEU A 54 7.43 -1.91 17.65
C LEU A 54 7.84 -3.22 17.00
N ARG A 55 8.56 -3.17 15.85
CA ARG A 55 9.09 -4.35 15.16
C ARG A 55 9.94 -5.22 16.10
N GLY A 56 10.81 -4.59 16.91
CA GLY A 56 11.63 -5.31 17.90
C GLY A 56 10.85 -5.94 19.06
N LYS A 57 9.60 -5.53 19.28
CA LYS A 57 8.76 -5.96 20.42
C LYS A 57 7.53 -6.79 19.99
N ALA A 58 7.06 -6.69 18.76
CA ALA A 58 5.85 -7.36 18.27
C ALA A 58 5.99 -8.89 18.16
N GLY A 59 7.21 -9.43 18.19
CA GLY A 59 7.47 -10.86 17.98
C GLY A 59 7.22 -11.26 16.52
N GLU A 60 6.44 -12.33 16.28
CA GLU A 60 6.15 -12.75 14.92
C GLU A 60 5.14 -11.83 14.25
N LEU A 61 5.51 -11.32 13.08
CA LEU A 61 4.66 -10.49 12.24
C LEU A 61 3.56 -11.35 11.56
N ASP A 62 2.39 -10.79 11.42
CA ASP A 62 1.35 -11.35 10.57
C ASP A 62 1.59 -11.05 9.07
N VAL A 63 0.67 -11.50 8.20
CA VAL A 63 0.82 -11.34 6.74
C VAL A 63 0.75 -9.86 6.31
N PHE A 64 -0.04 -9.04 6.97
CA PHE A 64 -0.21 -7.63 6.65
C PHE A 64 0.97 -6.80 7.12
N GLU A 65 1.47 -7.07 8.31
CA GLU A 65 2.68 -6.45 8.86
C GLU A 65 3.93 -6.82 8.03
N ALA A 66 4.06 -8.10 7.67
CA ALA A 66 5.15 -8.58 6.81
C ALA A 66 5.09 -7.94 5.42
N ALA A 67 3.88 -7.76 4.84
CA ALA A 67 3.68 -7.06 3.58
C ALA A 67 4.07 -5.59 3.66
N THR A 68 3.64 -4.92 4.73
CA THR A 68 3.88 -3.50 4.97
C THR A 68 5.36 -3.16 5.16
N LEU A 69 6.11 -4.06 5.83
CA LEU A 69 7.53 -3.89 6.11
C LEU A 69 8.46 -4.46 5.04
N GLY A 70 7.95 -5.27 4.11
CA GLY A 70 8.78 -5.91 3.10
C GLY A 70 9.58 -7.11 3.63
N GLU A 71 9.05 -7.83 4.63
CA GLU A 71 9.69 -8.96 5.29
C GLU A 71 9.58 -10.25 4.47
N VAL A 72 10.35 -10.34 3.39
CA VAL A 72 10.30 -11.45 2.43
C VAL A 72 10.47 -12.83 3.09
N PRO A 73 11.45 -13.06 3.99
CA PRO A 73 11.57 -14.37 4.64
C PRO A 73 10.33 -14.74 5.47
N ARG A 74 9.77 -13.76 6.18
CA ARG A 74 8.54 -13.96 6.97
C ARG A 74 7.34 -14.23 6.07
N MET A 75 7.19 -13.46 4.99
CA MET A 75 6.14 -13.66 4.00
C MET A 75 6.17 -15.07 3.42
N ARG A 76 7.33 -15.56 3.00
CA ARG A 76 7.51 -16.92 2.50
C ARG A 76 7.09 -17.98 3.53
N ALA A 77 7.50 -17.82 4.78
CA ALA A 77 7.15 -18.76 5.85
C ALA A 77 5.62 -18.79 6.09
N LEU A 78 4.96 -17.63 6.08
CA LEU A 78 3.51 -17.52 6.24
C LEU A 78 2.76 -18.18 5.10
N LEU A 79 3.14 -17.89 3.85
CA LEU A 79 2.48 -18.42 2.65
C LEU A 79 2.74 -19.91 2.45
N ALA A 80 3.92 -20.42 2.83
CA ALA A 80 4.19 -21.85 2.84
C ALA A 80 3.33 -22.61 3.86
N GLY A 81 3.01 -21.98 4.99
CA GLY A 81 2.11 -22.56 6.00
C GLY A 81 0.63 -22.47 5.61
N ASN A 82 0.24 -21.40 4.95
CA ASN A 82 -1.13 -21.16 4.51
C ASN A 82 -1.16 -20.19 3.31
N ALA A 83 -1.29 -20.74 2.10
CA ALA A 83 -1.33 -19.95 0.86
C ALA A 83 -2.56 -19.04 0.76
N ASP A 84 -3.67 -19.36 1.44
CA ASP A 84 -4.89 -18.52 1.40
C ASP A 84 -4.68 -17.16 2.03
N LEU A 85 -3.64 -16.97 2.86
CA LEU A 85 -3.27 -15.67 3.41
C LEU A 85 -3.00 -14.62 2.32
N ALA A 86 -2.56 -15.03 1.13
CA ALA A 86 -2.35 -14.15 -0.01
C ALA A 86 -3.64 -13.42 -0.48
N ARG A 87 -4.83 -13.96 -0.13
CA ARG A 87 -6.14 -13.46 -0.56
C ARG A 87 -6.98 -12.87 0.56
N THR A 88 -6.47 -12.89 1.78
CA THR A 88 -7.21 -12.36 2.94
C THR A 88 -7.19 -10.83 2.96
N TYR A 89 -8.20 -10.25 3.61
CA TYR A 89 -8.30 -8.82 3.85
C TYR A 89 -8.01 -8.51 5.31
N SER A 90 -7.28 -7.43 5.54
CA SER A 90 -7.09 -6.84 6.88
C SER A 90 -8.38 -6.19 7.38
N ALA A 91 -8.41 -5.84 8.66
CA ALA A 91 -9.57 -5.21 9.27
C ALA A 91 -9.95 -3.86 8.62
N ASP A 92 -8.96 -3.12 8.08
CA ASP A 92 -9.16 -1.86 7.34
C ASP A 92 -9.44 -2.07 5.84
N GLY A 93 -9.61 -3.33 5.41
CA GLY A 93 -10.13 -3.71 4.10
C GLY A 93 -9.09 -3.80 2.98
N PHE A 94 -7.80 -3.92 3.28
CA PHE A 94 -6.75 -4.11 2.28
C PHE A 94 -6.25 -5.57 2.26
N THR A 95 -5.85 -6.08 1.10
CA THR A 95 -5.09 -7.32 1.02
C THR A 95 -3.61 -7.05 1.32
N ALA A 96 -2.85 -8.09 1.65
CA ALA A 96 -1.40 -7.99 1.80
C ALA A 96 -0.72 -7.43 0.53
N LEU A 97 -1.27 -7.73 -0.67
CA LEU A 97 -0.75 -7.19 -1.93
C LEU A 97 -0.98 -5.68 -2.07
N HIS A 98 -2.14 -5.14 -1.62
CA HIS A 98 -2.35 -3.69 -1.55
C HIS A 98 -1.27 -3.01 -0.71
N LEU A 99 -0.99 -3.57 0.48
CA LEU A 99 -0.02 -3.02 1.42
C LEU A 99 1.41 -3.10 0.87
N ALA A 100 1.82 -4.26 0.36
CA ALA A 100 3.13 -4.42 -0.24
C ALA A 100 3.35 -3.43 -1.40
N THR A 101 2.36 -3.28 -2.28
CA THR A 101 2.48 -2.36 -3.42
C THR A 101 2.44 -0.90 -3.00
N PHE A 102 1.58 -0.53 -2.04
CA PHE A 102 1.49 0.84 -1.52
C PHE A 102 2.79 1.30 -0.85
N PHE A 103 3.43 0.42 -0.08
CA PHE A 103 4.70 0.71 0.58
C PHE A 103 5.93 0.44 -0.31
N GLY A 104 5.72 0.06 -1.57
CA GLY A 104 6.81 -0.12 -2.53
C GLY A 104 7.66 -1.37 -2.28
N GLN A 105 7.11 -2.40 -1.66
CA GLN A 105 7.81 -3.64 -1.28
C GLN A 105 7.79 -4.64 -2.44
N LEU A 106 8.64 -4.41 -3.44
CA LEU A 106 8.65 -5.12 -4.73
C LEU A 106 8.75 -6.64 -4.56
N GLU A 107 9.73 -7.12 -3.79
CA GLU A 107 9.99 -8.55 -3.62
C GLU A 107 8.84 -9.23 -2.86
N THR A 108 8.27 -8.56 -1.87
CA THR A 108 7.13 -9.09 -1.11
C THR A 108 5.86 -9.13 -1.96
N ALA A 109 5.65 -8.12 -2.82
CA ALA A 109 4.55 -8.14 -3.79
C ALA A 109 4.70 -9.29 -4.80
N ALA A 110 5.94 -9.54 -5.27
CA ALA A 110 6.21 -10.66 -6.17
C ALA A 110 5.95 -12.03 -5.49
N GLU A 111 6.32 -12.20 -4.22
CA GLU A 111 6.01 -13.43 -3.45
C GLU A 111 4.51 -13.63 -3.33
N LEU A 112 3.75 -12.59 -2.99
CA LEU A 112 2.28 -12.66 -2.88
C LEU A 112 1.63 -13.06 -4.21
N LEU A 113 2.05 -12.44 -5.32
CA LEU A 113 1.57 -12.78 -6.66
C LEU A 113 1.91 -14.22 -7.04
N GLY A 114 3.13 -14.69 -6.73
CA GLY A 114 3.56 -16.07 -6.95
C GLY A 114 2.74 -17.11 -6.18
N HIS A 115 2.11 -16.71 -5.07
CA HIS A 115 1.21 -17.55 -4.27
C HIS A 115 -0.27 -17.29 -4.55
N GLY A 116 -0.58 -16.62 -5.67
CA GLY A 116 -1.95 -16.46 -6.17
C GLY A 116 -2.74 -15.35 -5.50
N ALA A 117 -2.07 -14.30 -5.01
CA ALA A 117 -2.77 -13.06 -4.66
C ALA A 117 -3.51 -12.52 -5.88
N ASP A 118 -4.73 -12.04 -5.68
CA ASP A 118 -5.52 -11.44 -6.76
C ASP A 118 -4.98 -10.04 -7.08
N VAL A 119 -4.34 -9.91 -8.24
CA VAL A 119 -3.78 -8.64 -8.72
C VAL A 119 -4.85 -7.58 -9.00
N ASN A 120 -6.10 -8.00 -9.23
CA ASN A 120 -7.25 -7.12 -9.46
C ASN A 120 -8.14 -6.98 -8.22
N ALA A 121 -7.65 -7.39 -7.06
CA ALA A 121 -8.37 -7.18 -5.81
C ALA A 121 -8.70 -5.69 -5.60
N ILE A 122 -9.91 -5.44 -5.09
CA ILE A 122 -10.37 -4.09 -4.73
C ILE A 122 -10.55 -4.06 -3.21
N ALA A 123 -10.00 -3.04 -2.57
CA ALA A 123 -10.17 -2.83 -1.14
C ALA A 123 -11.65 -2.78 -0.76
N THR A 124 -12.00 -3.45 0.35
CA THR A 124 -13.40 -3.56 0.81
C THR A 124 -13.89 -2.34 1.59
N ASN A 125 -13.00 -1.38 1.86
CA ASN A 125 -13.33 -0.10 2.47
C ASN A 125 -13.94 0.90 1.45
N ASN A 126 -14.39 2.05 1.94
CA ASN A 126 -15.04 3.07 1.12
C ASN A 126 -14.14 3.67 0.02
N MET A 127 -12.82 3.55 0.14
CA MET A 127 -11.89 4.07 -0.87
C MET A 127 -11.87 3.22 -2.14
N ARG A 128 -12.27 1.91 -2.06
CA ARG A 128 -12.33 0.97 -3.19
C ARG A 128 -11.07 0.98 -4.05
N VAL A 129 -9.93 1.05 -3.40
CA VAL A 129 -8.62 1.10 -4.08
C VAL A 129 -8.34 -0.25 -4.74
N ALA A 130 -7.99 -0.27 -6.01
CA ALA A 130 -7.44 -1.45 -6.67
C ALA A 130 -5.93 -1.56 -6.42
N VAL A 131 -5.34 -2.76 -6.55
CA VAL A 131 -3.91 -2.99 -6.34
C VAL A 131 -3.05 -2.07 -7.22
N ILE A 132 -3.43 -1.85 -8.48
CA ILE A 132 -2.69 -0.95 -9.40
C ILE A 132 -2.68 0.50 -8.91
N ASN A 133 -3.76 0.97 -8.25
CA ASN A 133 -3.82 2.31 -7.67
C ASN A 133 -2.90 2.40 -6.44
N SER A 134 -2.84 1.35 -5.60
CA SER A 134 -1.88 1.26 -4.49
C SER A 134 -0.44 1.29 -4.99
N ALA A 135 -0.13 0.53 -6.04
CA ALA A 135 1.18 0.53 -6.67
C ALA A 135 1.57 1.92 -7.20
N ALA A 136 0.66 2.60 -7.92
CA ALA A 136 0.90 3.96 -8.42
C ALA A 136 1.08 4.98 -7.27
N ALA A 137 0.37 4.80 -6.16
CA ALA A 137 0.52 5.64 -4.97
C ALA A 137 1.89 5.53 -4.30
N SER A 138 2.60 4.41 -4.45
CA SER A 138 3.98 4.26 -3.95
C SER A 138 4.99 5.20 -4.64
N GLY A 139 4.69 5.66 -5.86
CA GLY A 139 5.60 6.43 -6.70
C GLY A 139 6.69 5.60 -7.40
N ARG A 140 6.72 4.28 -7.21
CA ARG A 140 7.71 3.35 -7.77
C ARG A 140 7.21 2.73 -9.08
N ALA A 141 7.88 3.03 -10.19
CA ALA A 141 7.52 2.49 -11.50
C ALA A 141 7.73 0.97 -11.59
N ASP A 142 8.78 0.43 -10.94
CA ASP A 142 9.06 -1.00 -10.91
C ASP A 142 7.92 -1.81 -10.25
N VAL A 143 7.29 -1.30 -9.21
CA VAL A 143 6.13 -1.93 -8.55
C VAL A 143 4.90 -1.89 -9.45
N VAL A 144 4.66 -0.76 -10.15
CA VAL A 144 3.57 -0.65 -11.14
C VAL A 144 3.79 -1.65 -12.28
N LYS A 145 5.00 -1.72 -12.80
CA LYS A 145 5.38 -2.67 -13.86
C LYS A 145 5.14 -4.12 -13.43
N LEU A 146 5.51 -4.49 -12.21
CA LEU A 146 5.27 -5.82 -11.66
C LEU A 146 3.78 -6.20 -11.70
N VAL A 147 2.90 -5.35 -11.19
CA VAL A 147 1.46 -5.67 -11.16
C VAL A 147 0.81 -5.63 -12.55
N LEU A 148 1.27 -4.77 -13.47
CA LEU A 148 0.84 -4.78 -14.85
C LEU A 148 1.22 -6.09 -15.55
N GLN A 149 2.45 -6.58 -15.36
CA GLN A 149 2.91 -7.87 -15.88
C GLN A 149 2.12 -9.05 -15.29
N ALA A 150 1.60 -8.92 -14.08
CA ALA A 150 0.72 -9.90 -13.46
C ALA A 150 -0.74 -9.81 -13.93
N GLY A 151 -1.08 -8.87 -14.82
CA GLY A 151 -2.43 -8.72 -15.40
C GLY A 151 -3.35 -7.75 -14.65
N ALA A 152 -2.79 -6.77 -13.94
CA ALA A 152 -3.59 -5.71 -13.35
C ALA A 152 -4.31 -4.90 -14.44
N ASP A 153 -5.59 -4.56 -14.20
CA ASP A 153 -6.34 -3.64 -15.05
C ASP A 153 -5.80 -2.21 -14.91
N PRO A 154 -5.15 -1.64 -15.96
CA PRO A 154 -4.57 -0.30 -15.89
C PRO A 154 -5.64 0.81 -15.78
N ASN A 155 -6.91 0.49 -16.06
CA ASN A 155 -8.05 1.41 -16.05
C ASN A 155 -8.90 1.31 -14.78
N ALA A 156 -8.49 0.48 -13.81
CA ALA A 156 -9.20 0.32 -12.55
C ALA A 156 -9.38 1.67 -11.83
N ARG A 157 -10.64 1.96 -11.45
CA ARG A 157 -11.03 3.22 -10.80
C ARG A 157 -11.18 3.01 -9.31
N GLN A 158 -10.64 3.93 -8.52
CA GLN A 158 -10.88 4.03 -7.09
C GLN A 158 -11.91 5.12 -6.78
N MET A 159 -12.16 5.38 -5.49
CA MET A 159 -13.02 6.46 -5.03
C MET A 159 -12.71 7.78 -5.76
N MET A 160 -13.73 8.55 -6.09
CA MET A 160 -13.68 9.79 -6.89
C MET A 160 -13.23 9.57 -8.35
N GLY A 161 -13.29 8.34 -8.87
CA GLY A 161 -13.00 8.02 -10.27
C GLY A 161 -11.53 8.09 -10.68
N TYR A 162 -10.58 8.24 -9.75
CA TYR A 162 -9.15 8.27 -10.07
C TYR A 162 -8.64 6.91 -10.55
N THR A 163 -7.75 6.95 -11.55
CA THR A 163 -7.00 5.78 -12.04
C THR A 163 -5.51 5.89 -11.67
N ALA A 164 -4.76 4.81 -11.86
CA ALA A 164 -3.30 4.82 -11.69
C ALA A 164 -2.61 5.87 -12.57
N LEU A 165 -3.15 6.11 -13.79
CA LEU A 165 -2.61 7.13 -14.70
C LEU A 165 -2.73 8.55 -14.13
N HIS A 166 -3.83 8.87 -13.44
CA HIS A 166 -3.97 10.15 -12.74
C HIS A 166 -2.90 10.33 -11.65
N ALA A 167 -2.62 9.28 -10.88
CA ALA A 167 -1.61 9.32 -9.82
C ALA A 167 -0.19 9.48 -10.38
N ALA A 168 0.13 8.76 -11.46
CA ALA A 168 1.41 8.85 -12.16
C ALA A 168 1.64 10.24 -12.77
N ALA A 169 0.60 10.80 -13.41
CA ALA A 169 0.64 12.11 -14.04
C ALA A 169 0.82 13.24 -13.00
N ALA A 170 0.11 13.19 -11.88
CA ALA A 170 0.24 14.16 -10.80
C ALA A 170 1.63 14.16 -10.15
N ARG A 171 2.37 13.05 -10.23
CA ARG A 171 3.77 12.94 -9.77
C ARG A 171 4.79 13.29 -10.85
N ASP A 172 4.37 13.63 -12.05
CA ASP A 172 5.22 13.82 -13.22
C ASP A 172 6.16 12.63 -13.50
N ASN A 173 5.69 11.41 -13.17
CA ASN A 173 6.47 10.18 -13.31
C ASN A 173 6.34 9.61 -14.73
N VAL A 174 7.24 10.05 -15.61
CA VAL A 174 7.24 9.70 -17.05
C VAL A 174 7.35 8.19 -17.28
N GLU A 175 8.19 7.48 -16.51
CA GLU A 175 8.36 6.03 -16.63
C GLU A 175 7.07 5.29 -16.30
N MET A 176 6.45 5.62 -15.18
CA MET A 176 5.19 5.00 -14.75
C MET A 176 4.04 5.29 -15.73
N VAL A 177 3.95 6.53 -16.24
CA VAL A 177 2.96 6.90 -17.27
C VAL A 177 3.16 6.08 -18.53
N LYS A 178 4.41 5.91 -18.99
CA LYS A 178 4.73 5.09 -20.15
C LYS A 178 4.31 3.64 -19.95
N ASP A 179 4.68 3.02 -18.83
CA ASP A 179 4.34 1.63 -18.52
C ASP A 179 2.81 1.42 -18.48
N LEU A 180 2.06 2.37 -17.89
CA LEU A 180 0.60 2.32 -17.86
C LEU A 180 -0.02 2.43 -19.24
N LEU A 181 0.44 3.37 -20.08
CA LEU A 181 -0.06 3.56 -21.44
C LEU A 181 0.27 2.36 -22.35
N ASP A 182 1.47 1.81 -22.23
CA ASP A 182 1.90 0.63 -22.98
C ASP A 182 1.09 -0.62 -22.55
N ALA A 183 0.57 -0.65 -21.32
CA ALA A 183 -0.34 -1.68 -20.81
C ALA A 183 -1.83 -1.41 -21.15
N GLY A 184 -2.16 -0.34 -21.88
CA GLY A 184 -3.53 -0.02 -22.31
C GLY A 184 -4.31 0.90 -21.37
N ALA A 185 -3.63 1.70 -20.55
CA ALA A 185 -4.32 2.76 -19.81
C ALA A 185 -4.93 3.78 -20.78
N ASP A 186 -6.20 4.11 -20.59
CA ASP A 186 -6.94 5.08 -21.39
C ASP A 186 -6.73 6.50 -20.84
N PRO A 187 -5.99 7.38 -21.57
CA PRO A 187 -5.73 8.75 -21.12
C PRO A 187 -6.96 9.66 -21.18
N SER A 188 -8.03 9.23 -21.83
CA SER A 188 -9.29 10.00 -21.91
C SER A 188 -10.20 9.82 -20.69
N LEU A 189 -9.91 8.85 -19.81
CA LEU A 189 -10.69 8.63 -18.60
C LEU A 189 -10.63 9.86 -17.68
N THR A 190 -11.79 10.31 -17.26
CA THR A 190 -11.94 11.43 -16.31
C THR A 190 -12.26 10.92 -14.92
N ASN A 191 -11.78 11.62 -13.90
CA ASN A 191 -12.27 11.46 -12.54
C ASN A 191 -13.69 12.07 -12.39
N ASP A 192 -14.28 12.02 -11.20
CA ASP A 192 -15.64 12.52 -10.95
C ASP A 192 -15.75 14.07 -11.04
N GLU A 193 -14.61 14.78 -11.08
CA GLU A 193 -14.52 16.22 -11.36
C GLU A 193 -14.46 16.53 -12.87
N GLY A 194 -14.52 15.51 -13.74
CA GLY A 194 -14.37 15.63 -15.18
C GLY A 194 -12.93 15.90 -15.63
N LYS A 195 -11.91 15.63 -14.78
CA LYS A 195 -10.50 15.86 -15.09
C LYS A 195 -9.83 14.57 -15.55
N THR A 196 -9.08 14.67 -16.65
CA THR A 196 -8.19 13.61 -17.15
C THR A 196 -6.87 13.60 -16.38
N ALA A 197 -6.05 12.57 -16.61
CA ALA A 197 -4.68 12.52 -16.11
C ALA A 197 -3.84 13.71 -16.61
N ALA A 198 -4.03 14.16 -17.86
CA ALA A 198 -3.33 15.31 -18.43
C ALA A 198 -3.64 16.62 -17.71
N ASP A 199 -4.87 16.80 -17.21
CA ASP A 199 -5.25 18.01 -16.45
C ASP A 199 -4.55 18.15 -15.10
N LYS A 200 -3.97 17.06 -14.59
CA LYS A 200 -3.24 16.99 -13.31
C LYS A 200 -1.73 16.81 -13.50
N ALA A 201 -1.27 16.68 -14.75
CA ALA A 201 0.09 16.31 -15.09
C ALA A 201 1.09 17.44 -14.81
N GLY A 202 2.28 17.07 -14.34
CA GLY A 202 3.44 17.93 -14.38
C GLY A 202 3.94 18.13 -15.82
N PRO A 203 4.92 19.04 -16.05
CA PRO A 203 5.29 19.52 -17.39
C PRO A 203 5.77 18.39 -18.32
N ALA A 204 6.56 17.43 -17.83
CA ALA A 204 7.11 16.36 -18.66
C ALA A 204 6.02 15.39 -19.15
N VAL A 205 5.10 14.99 -18.25
CA VAL A 205 3.99 14.10 -18.57
C VAL A 205 2.94 14.83 -19.42
N ALA A 206 2.66 16.10 -19.15
CA ALA A 206 1.71 16.88 -19.94
C ALA A 206 2.15 17.01 -21.41
N GLU A 207 3.44 17.13 -21.68
CA GLU A 207 3.97 17.12 -23.04
C GLU A 207 3.80 15.76 -23.70
N MET A 208 4.11 14.67 -22.98
CA MET A 208 3.94 13.30 -23.47
C MET A 208 2.47 13.00 -23.82
N LEU A 209 1.52 13.38 -22.99
CA LEU A 209 0.08 13.09 -23.18
C LEU A 209 -0.56 13.92 -24.29
N ARG A 210 0.00 15.10 -24.65
CA ARG A 210 -0.48 15.91 -25.78
C ARG A 210 -0.20 15.30 -27.15
N HIS A 211 0.75 14.40 -27.23
CA HIS A 211 1.19 13.78 -28.49
C HIS A 211 0.68 12.35 -28.69
N ARG A 212 -0.25 11.88 -27.86
CA ARG A 212 -0.95 10.61 -27.95
C ARG A 212 -2.46 10.81 -28.10
#